data_fea75161be625dfaa452e002c1a170ae
#
_entry.id   fea75161be625dfaa452e002c1a170ae
#
_cell.length_a   1.000
_cell.length_b   1.000
_cell.length_c   1.000
_cell.angle_alpha   90.00
_cell.angle_beta   90.00
_cell.angle_gamma   90.00
#
_symmetry.space_group_name_H-M   'P 1'
#
loop_
_entity.id
_entity.type
_entity.pdbx_description
1 polymer ?
#
loop_
_entity_poly.entity_id
_entity_poly.type
_entity_poly.pdbx_seq_one_letter_code
_entity_poly.pdbx_strand_id
1 'polypeptide(L)'
;MCRLLAGQYAGGWADYEWRWATENVGPRPHFVNWQGEDLKGRRLLVFAEQGLGDIIQYARYLPIATGTGCQLTFLTRPSMIRLLQHVTRGIEVAGSLPREREFDFQCALMSLPHRLGTDENSIPAVVPYLSAEDALIDRWQKHIGPHGFKVGICWQGNPTAPAELGRSIPLNQFRPLGQVPGVRLVSLQKNYGLDQLARIPADMTVETLGDDFDAGSDAFVDCAAVIHCLDLVVTNDTAVAHLAGALGRPVWLALQHVPHWTWMLDRADSPWYPSMRLFRQVRRDHWDSVFDDIAAELRRLVCERGTQPAAGPGNPLVPISWGDLIDKITILEVKAERLTSEQALANVSRERAALEAVLQAHGNHSSRVVELRSALRAVNGRLFEVEDAIREREAQQLFDGEFVQLARSIYFSNDERGRIKREINAMLNSEFVEEKQYAKY
;
A
#
# COMPACT_ATOMS: atom_id res chain seq x y z
N MET A 1 3.17 -26.46 13.13
CA MET A 1 2.18 -25.40 12.76
C MET A 1 1.53 -24.72 13.96
N CYS A 2 1.07 -25.42 15.00
CA CYS A 2 0.44 -24.79 16.18
C CYS A 2 1.33 -23.73 16.87
N ARG A 3 2.64 -23.96 16.98
CA ARG A 3 3.58 -22.97 17.54
C ARG A 3 3.68 -21.72 16.69
N LEU A 4 3.73 -21.84 15.36
CA LEU A 4 3.74 -20.68 14.45
C LEU A 4 2.42 -19.89 14.55
N LEU A 5 1.29 -20.59 14.64
CA LEU A 5 -0.02 -19.97 14.85
C LEU A 5 -0.07 -19.17 16.18
N ALA A 6 0.62 -19.64 17.20
CA ALA A 6 0.74 -18.97 18.51
C ALA A 6 1.90 -17.96 18.58
N GLY A 7 2.56 -17.61 17.46
CA GLY A 7 3.67 -16.66 17.42
C GLY A 7 5.00 -17.18 17.97
N GLN A 8 5.10 -18.47 18.25
CA GLN A 8 6.32 -19.09 18.78
C GLN A 8 7.26 -19.49 17.65
N TYR A 9 7.88 -18.50 16.99
CA TYR A 9 8.60 -18.70 15.73
C TYR A 9 9.83 -19.61 15.85
N ALA A 10 10.70 -19.44 16.85
CA ALA A 10 11.93 -20.23 16.97
C ALA A 10 11.69 -21.75 16.97
N GLY A 11 10.81 -22.22 17.86
CA GLY A 11 10.42 -23.62 17.90
C GLY A 11 9.46 -24.01 16.76
N GLY A 12 8.65 -23.05 16.32
CA GLY A 12 7.67 -23.26 15.25
C GLY A 12 8.31 -23.53 13.90
N TRP A 13 9.37 -22.83 13.54
CA TRP A 13 10.13 -23.09 12.31
C TRP A 13 10.81 -24.44 12.34
N ALA A 14 11.43 -24.82 13.47
CA ALA A 14 12.04 -26.14 13.61
C ALA A 14 11.00 -27.27 13.44
N ASP A 15 9.83 -27.11 14.06
CA ASP A 15 8.73 -28.07 13.87
C ASP A 15 8.22 -28.07 12.42
N TYR A 16 8.22 -26.93 11.73
CA TYR A 16 7.74 -26.82 10.35
C TYR A 16 8.63 -27.57 9.35
N GLU A 17 9.89 -27.79 9.65
CA GLU A 17 10.78 -28.65 8.84
C GLU A 17 10.32 -30.11 8.78
N TRP A 18 9.52 -30.59 9.74
CA TRP A 18 8.93 -31.94 9.71
C TRP A 18 7.92 -32.13 8.57
N ARG A 19 7.48 -31.05 7.87
CA ARG A 19 6.63 -31.16 6.68
C ARG A 19 7.25 -32.06 5.62
N TRP A 20 8.58 -32.19 5.63
CA TRP A 20 9.32 -33.04 4.72
C TRP A 20 9.20 -34.53 5.02
N ALA A 21 8.71 -34.91 6.18
CA ALA A 21 8.43 -36.32 6.54
C ALA A 21 7.02 -36.74 6.08
N THR A 22 6.21 -35.80 5.53
CA THR A 22 4.87 -36.13 5.01
C THR A 22 4.94 -36.44 3.51
N GLU A 23 4.05 -37.30 3.02
CA GLU A 23 4.04 -37.74 1.61
C GLU A 23 3.60 -36.64 0.60
N ASN A 24 3.14 -35.48 1.09
CA ASN A 24 2.53 -34.41 0.29
C ASN A 24 3.50 -33.33 -0.20
N VAL A 25 4.78 -33.51 0.03
CA VAL A 25 5.80 -32.56 -0.43
C VAL A 25 6.43 -33.06 -1.73
N GLY A 26 6.35 -32.28 -2.79
CA GLY A 26 6.84 -32.64 -4.12
C GLY A 26 8.32 -33.04 -4.16
N PRO A 27 8.83 -33.46 -5.33
CA PRO A 27 10.21 -33.93 -5.48
C PRO A 27 11.21 -32.81 -5.10
N ARG A 28 12.27 -33.21 -4.38
CA ARG A 28 13.37 -32.33 -4.01
C ARG A 28 14.53 -32.47 -5.00
N PRO A 29 15.28 -31.38 -5.23
CA PRO A 29 16.63 -31.51 -5.79
C PRO A 29 17.53 -32.37 -4.89
N HIS A 30 18.70 -32.78 -5.37
CA HIS A 30 19.53 -33.79 -4.71
C HIS A 30 20.81 -33.22 -4.11
N PHE A 31 20.82 -31.93 -3.79
CA PHE A 31 22.01 -31.28 -3.21
C PHE A 31 21.98 -31.30 -1.67
N VAL A 32 23.09 -30.89 -1.05
CA VAL A 32 23.18 -30.79 0.41
C VAL A 32 22.22 -29.71 0.92
N ASN A 33 21.39 -30.04 1.89
CA ASN A 33 20.49 -29.04 2.50
C ASN A 33 21.31 -28.05 3.32
N TRP A 34 21.15 -26.76 3.04
CA TRP A 34 21.74 -25.68 3.83
C TRP A 34 21.18 -25.71 5.27
N GLN A 35 22.08 -25.77 6.27
CA GLN A 35 21.72 -25.81 7.68
C GLN A 35 22.14 -24.52 8.44
N GLY A 36 22.70 -23.51 7.76
CA GLY A 36 23.19 -22.27 8.34
C GLY A 36 24.69 -22.05 8.16
N GLU A 37 25.34 -22.89 7.32
CA GLU A 37 26.73 -22.73 6.97
C GLU A 37 26.99 -21.39 6.27
N ASP A 38 28.23 -20.89 6.31
CA ASP A 38 28.61 -19.68 5.59
C ASP A 38 28.42 -19.85 4.07
N LEU A 39 27.63 -18.97 3.49
CA LEU A 39 27.29 -18.99 2.07
C LEU A 39 28.18 -18.08 1.20
N LYS A 40 29.11 -17.36 1.77
CA LYS A 40 29.96 -16.42 1.01
C LYS A 40 30.71 -17.13 -0.13
N GLY A 41 30.41 -16.70 -1.37
CA GLY A 41 30.98 -17.31 -2.58
C GLY A 41 30.43 -18.68 -2.96
N ARG A 42 29.47 -19.24 -2.20
CA ARG A 42 28.86 -20.54 -2.46
C ARG A 42 27.68 -20.42 -3.43
N ARG A 43 27.37 -21.52 -4.12
CA ARG A 43 26.20 -21.64 -5.00
C ARG A 43 25.06 -22.26 -4.23
N LEU A 44 24.00 -21.46 -4.05
CA LEU A 44 22.77 -21.87 -3.35
C LEU A 44 21.62 -22.04 -4.34
N LEU A 45 21.01 -23.24 -4.38
CA LEU A 45 19.76 -23.47 -5.05
C LEU A 45 18.60 -23.25 -4.06
N VAL A 46 17.80 -22.20 -4.26
CA VAL A 46 16.51 -22.08 -3.56
C VAL A 46 15.42 -22.61 -4.47
N PHE A 47 14.55 -23.50 -3.98
CA PHE A 47 13.49 -24.09 -4.79
C PHE A 47 12.12 -23.83 -4.18
N ALA A 48 11.16 -23.50 -5.04
CA ALA A 48 9.77 -23.30 -4.66
C ALA A 48 9.09 -24.64 -4.33
N GLU A 49 8.25 -24.60 -3.34
CA GLU A 49 7.42 -25.71 -2.88
C GLU A 49 5.98 -25.23 -2.64
N GLN A 50 5.04 -26.16 -2.50
CA GLN A 50 3.63 -25.90 -2.16
C GLN A 50 2.88 -24.98 -3.15
N GLY A 51 2.04 -24.06 -2.65
CA GLY A 51 1.12 -23.24 -3.44
C GLY A 51 1.74 -21.99 -4.05
N LEU A 52 1.01 -21.37 -4.97
CA LEU A 52 1.45 -20.08 -5.57
C LEU A 52 1.46 -18.94 -4.55
N GLY A 53 0.55 -18.98 -3.57
CA GLY A 53 0.52 -18.02 -2.46
C GLY A 53 1.78 -18.09 -1.61
N ASP A 54 2.29 -19.30 -1.37
CA ASP A 54 3.55 -19.52 -0.62
C ASP A 54 4.74 -18.96 -1.40
N ILE A 55 4.78 -19.17 -2.71
CA ILE A 55 5.83 -18.59 -3.56
C ILE A 55 5.81 -17.06 -3.45
N ILE A 56 4.64 -16.43 -3.56
CA ILE A 56 4.49 -14.98 -3.41
C ILE A 56 4.96 -14.54 -2.03
N GLN A 57 4.47 -15.16 -0.97
CA GLN A 57 4.77 -14.77 0.40
C GLN A 57 6.27 -14.84 0.71
N TYR A 58 6.92 -15.95 0.35
CA TYR A 58 8.30 -16.21 0.75
C TYR A 58 9.35 -15.69 -0.23
N ALA A 59 8.97 -15.24 -1.44
CA ALA A 59 9.89 -14.61 -2.39
C ALA A 59 10.64 -13.41 -1.79
N ARG A 60 10.06 -12.72 -0.80
CA ARG A 60 10.68 -11.62 -0.05
C ARG A 60 12.01 -11.99 0.64
N TYR A 61 12.24 -13.27 0.88
CA TYR A 61 13.48 -13.77 1.49
C TYR A 61 14.63 -13.95 0.50
N LEU A 62 14.36 -13.98 -0.81
CA LEU A 62 15.39 -14.19 -1.84
C LEU A 62 16.47 -13.08 -1.83
N PRO A 63 16.11 -11.79 -1.79
CA PRO A 63 17.11 -10.72 -1.67
C PRO A 63 17.94 -10.81 -0.38
N ILE A 64 17.31 -11.24 0.73
CA ILE A 64 18.00 -11.40 2.02
C ILE A 64 19.00 -12.54 1.95
N ALA A 65 18.60 -13.68 1.38
CA ALA A 65 19.51 -14.81 1.17
C ALA A 65 20.67 -14.44 0.25
N THR A 66 20.45 -13.66 -0.81
CA THR A 66 21.50 -13.15 -1.68
C THR A 66 22.47 -12.23 -0.92
N GLY A 67 21.96 -11.45 0.02
CA GLY A 67 22.76 -10.57 0.90
C GLY A 67 23.82 -11.29 1.74
N THR A 68 23.71 -12.63 1.90
CA THR A 68 24.79 -13.45 2.54
C THR A 68 26.04 -13.62 1.67
N GLY A 69 26.02 -13.13 0.42
CA GLY A 69 27.13 -13.22 -0.53
C GLY A 69 27.17 -14.52 -1.33
N CYS A 70 26.08 -15.29 -1.36
CA CYS A 70 25.97 -16.50 -2.19
C CYS A 70 25.63 -16.15 -3.66
N GLN A 71 25.93 -17.08 -4.55
CA GLN A 71 25.40 -17.12 -5.91
C GLN A 71 24.07 -17.89 -5.89
N LEU A 72 22.95 -17.16 -5.80
CA LEU A 72 21.62 -17.75 -5.66
C LEU A 72 21.00 -18.02 -7.02
N THR A 73 20.51 -19.26 -7.21
CA THR A 73 19.61 -19.62 -8.30
C THR A 73 18.25 -19.99 -7.70
N PHE A 74 17.17 -19.36 -8.16
CA PHE A 74 15.83 -19.65 -7.71
C PHE A 74 15.08 -20.54 -8.71
N LEU A 75 14.77 -21.75 -8.29
CA LEU A 75 13.98 -22.71 -9.06
C LEU A 75 12.49 -22.54 -8.71
N THR A 76 11.67 -22.13 -9.66
CA THR A 76 10.24 -21.88 -9.44
C THR A 76 9.41 -22.40 -10.62
N ARG A 77 8.07 -22.35 -10.48
CA ARG A 77 7.17 -22.68 -11.58
C ARG A 77 7.34 -21.67 -12.73
N PRO A 78 7.43 -22.13 -14.00
CA PRO A 78 7.58 -21.23 -15.14
C PRO A 78 6.55 -20.09 -15.16
N SER A 79 5.29 -20.38 -14.79
CA SER A 79 4.21 -19.40 -14.76
C SER A 79 4.39 -18.27 -13.74
N MET A 80 5.31 -18.40 -12.77
CA MET A 80 5.56 -17.37 -11.74
C MET A 80 6.74 -16.47 -12.09
N ILE A 81 7.57 -16.83 -13.05
CA ILE A 81 8.83 -16.12 -13.34
C ILE A 81 8.56 -14.65 -13.66
N ARG A 82 7.60 -14.36 -14.52
CA ARG A 82 7.26 -13.00 -14.95
C ARG A 82 6.77 -12.13 -13.79
N LEU A 83 5.90 -12.64 -12.94
CA LEU A 83 5.40 -11.92 -11.76
C LEU A 83 6.53 -11.57 -10.77
N LEU A 84 7.52 -12.45 -10.64
CA LEU A 84 8.58 -12.33 -9.64
C LEU A 84 9.77 -11.49 -10.09
N GLN A 85 9.81 -11.00 -11.33
CA GLN A 85 10.96 -10.27 -11.91
C GLN A 85 11.48 -9.12 -11.04
N HIS A 86 10.59 -8.43 -10.33
CA HIS A 86 11.00 -7.32 -9.49
C HIS A 86 11.81 -7.79 -8.27
N VAL A 87 11.30 -8.76 -7.53
CA VAL A 87 11.93 -9.27 -6.30
C VAL A 87 13.14 -10.17 -6.59
N THR A 88 13.25 -10.69 -7.81
CA THR A 88 14.37 -11.54 -8.25
C THR A 88 15.42 -10.78 -9.06
N ARG A 89 15.39 -9.45 -9.04
CA ARG A 89 16.38 -8.64 -9.78
C ARG A 89 17.80 -8.97 -9.31
N GLY A 90 18.66 -9.38 -10.26
CA GLY A 90 20.03 -9.82 -9.97
C GLY A 90 20.14 -11.26 -9.45
N ILE A 91 19.02 -12.00 -9.41
CA ILE A 91 18.98 -13.43 -9.05
C ILE A 91 18.69 -14.23 -10.32
N GLU A 92 19.42 -15.34 -10.51
CA GLU A 92 19.09 -16.26 -11.60
C GLU A 92 17.83 -17.04 -11.29
N VAL A 93 16.86 -17.02 -12.20
CA VAL A 93 15.57 -17.71 -12.04
C VAL A 93 15.42 -18.81 -13.10
N ALA A 94 15.13 -20.02 -12.67
CA ALA A 94 14.97 -21.18 -13.52
C ALA A 94 13.57 -21.81 -13.37
N GLY A 95 12.95 -22.16 -14.50
CA GLY A 95 11.68 -22.90 -14.53
C GLY A 95 11.85 -24.42 -14.43
N SER A 96 13.08 -24.90 -14.60
CA SER A 96 13.46 -26.31 -14.45
C SER A 96 14.86 -26.41 -13.89
N LEU A 97 15.16 -27.52 -13.20
CA LEU A 97 16.48 -27.73 -12.62
C LEU A 97 17.57 -27.74 -13.71
N PRO A 98 18.62 -26.88 -13.64
CA PRO A 98 19.71 -26.88 -14.59
C PRO A 98 20.49 -28.18 -14.52
N ARG A 99 20.55 -28.95 -15.64
CA ARG A 99 21.09 -30.31 -15.68
C ARG A 99 22.60 -30.43 -15.47
N GLU A 100 23.35 -29.40 -15.87
CA GLU A 100 24.82 -29.42 -15.85
C GLU A 100 25.42 -28.57 -14.73
N ARG A 101 24.57 -28.11 -13.79
CA ARG A 101 25.01 -27.19 -12.74
C ARG A 101 25.02 -27.89 -11.40
N GLU A 102 26.14 -27.84 -10.73
CA GLU A 102 26.29 -28.26 -9.35
C GLU A 102 26.01 -27.08 -8.41
N PHE A 103 25.39 -27.37 -7.27
CA PHE A 103 25.16 -26.43 -6.19
C PHE A 103 25.84 -26.95 -4.93
N ASP A 104 26.45 -26.03 -4.17
CA ASP A 104 27.08 -26.39 -2.88
C ASP A 104 25.98 -26.73 -1.86
N PHE A 105 24.88 -25.98 -1.92
CA PHE A 105 23.73 -26.15 -1.04
C PHE A 105 22.40 -25.98 -1.78
N GLN A 106 21.37 -26.57 -1.20
CA GLN A 106 19.97 -26.28 -1.54
C GLN A 106 19.19 -25.85 -0.30
N CYS A 107 18.13 -25.06 -0.51
CA CYS A 107 17.18 -24.67 0.51
C CYS A 107 15.77 -24.57 -0.08
N ALA A 108 14.79 -25.13 0.59
CA ALA A 108 13.41 -24.88 0.21
C ALA A 108 13.04 -23.42 0.53
N LEU A 109 12.24 -22.79 -0.33
CA LEU A 109 11.84 -21.39 -0.17
C LEU A 109 11.22 -21.13 1.21
N MET A 110 10.33 -22.01 1.67
CA MET A 110 9.66 -21.89 2.96
C MET A 110 10.54 -22.30 4.16
N SER A 111 11.77 -22.77 3.93
CA SER A 111 12.76 -22.99 4.99
C SER A 111 13.67 -21.79 5.22
N LEU A 112 13.69 -20.81 4.29
CA LEU A 112 14.49 -19.59 4.44
C LEU A 112 14.22 -18.83 5.75
N PRO A 113 12.97 -18.63 6.21
CA PRO A 113 12.72 -17.97 7.49
C PRO A 113 13.43 -18.66 8.66
N HIS A 114 13.40 -20.00 8.68
CA HIS A 114 14.10 -20.77 9.71
C HIS A 114 15.62 -20.58 9.64
N ARG A 115 16.20 -20.70 8.45
CA ARG A 115 17.65 -20.60 8.22
C ARG A 115 18.19 -19.20 8.48
N LEU A 116 17.35 -18.17 8.28
CA LEU A 116 17.69 -16.76 8.50
C LEU A 116 17.27 -16.26 9.90
N GLY A 117 16.79 -17.15 10.78
CA GLY A 117 16.46 -16.82 12.16
C GLY A 117 15.27 -15.87 12.33
N THR A 118 14.28 -15.93 11.43
CA THR A 118 13.12 -15.04 11.45
C THR A 118 12.25 -15.27 12.71
N ASP A 119 11.98 -14.20 13.42
CA ASP A 119 10.96 -14.09 14.47
C ASP A 119 9.89 -13.05 14.12
N GLU A 120 8.94 -12.78 15.01
CA GLU A 120 7.86 -11.82 14.74
C GLU A 120 8.38 -10.42 14.41
N ASN A 121 9.47 -9.98 15.04
CA ASN A 121 10.02 -8.63 14.89
C ASN A 121 10.94 -8.51 13.67
N SER A 122 11.42 -9.63 13.15
CA SER A 122 12.36 -9.69 12.03
C SER A 122 11.74 -10.20 10.72
N ILE A 123 10.39 -10.37 10.69
CA ILE A 123 9.68 -10.62 9.42
C ILE A 123 9.95 -9.48 8.46
N PRO A 124 10.44 -9.75 7.21
CA PRO A 124 10.69 -8.70 6.23
C PRO A 124 9.37 -8.16 5.69
N ALA A 125 8.76 -7.22 6.42
CA ALA A 125 7.42 -6.68 6.15
C ALA A 125 7.41 -5.51 5.15
N VAL A 126 8.56 -5.12 4.59
CA VAL A 126 8.64 -4.04 3.60
C VAL A 126 7.84 -4.39 2.35
N VAL A 127 6.92 -3.53 1.97
CA VAL A 127 6.10 -3.63 0.76
C VAL A 127 6.09 -2.28 0.02
N PRO A 128 5.92 -2.25 -1.32
CA PRO A 128 5.80 -3.41 -2.19
C PRO A 128 7.14 -4.10 -2.45
N TYR A 129 7.14 -5.42 -2.56
CA TYR A 129 8.28 -6.19 -3.07
C TYR A 129 7.97 -6.90 -4.40
N LEU A 130 6.73 -6.83 -4.85
CA LEU A 130 6.30 -7.13 -6.22
C LEU A 130 5.79 -5.86 -6.89
N SER A 131 5.77 -5.85 -8.22
CA SER A 131 5.22 -4.77 -9.02
C SER A 131 4.38 -5.33 -10.16
N ALA A 132 3.38 -4.56 -10.60
CA ALA A 132 2.66 -4.81 -11.83
C ALA A 132 3.34 -4.08 -13.00
N GLU A 133 3.11 -4.54 -14.22
CA GLU A 133 3.62 -3.92 -15.44
C GLU A 133 2.77 -2.71 -15.83
N ASP A 134 3.39 -1.56 -16.08
CA ASP A 134 2.70 -0.30 -16.40
C ASP A 134 1.75 -0.43 -17.60
N ALA A 135 2.16 -1.13 -18.65
CA ALA A 135 1.33 -1.36 -19.82
C ALA A 135 0.04 -2.14 -19.54
N LEU A 136 0.10 -3.09 -18.59
CA LEU A 136 -1.08 -3.84 -18.13
C LEU A 136 -1.93 -3.00 -17.20
N ILE A 137 -1.32 -2.19 -16.34
CA ILE A 137 -2.04 -1.22 -15.50
C ILE A 137 -2.86 -0.28 -16.38
N ASP A 138 -2.25 0.32 -17.42
CA ASP A 138 -2.93 1.23 -18.35
C ASP A 138 -4.09 0.53 -19.09
N ARG A 139 -3.89 -0.71 -19.50
CA ARG A 139 -4.92 -1.53 -20.16
C ARG A 139 -6.11 -1.76 -19.23
N TRP A 140 -5.85 -2.26 -18.02
CA TRP A 140 -6.91 -2.61 -17.06
C TRP A 140 -7.58 -1.39 -16.46
N GLN A 141 -6.85 -0.29 -16.27
CA GLN A 141 -7.43 0.98 -15.82
C GLN A 141 -8.46 1.52 -16.84
N LYS A 142 -8.18 1.42 -18.13
CA LYS A 142 -9.14 1.78 -19.21
C LYS A 142 -10.35 0.84 -19.22
N HIS A 143 -10.13 -0.45 -19.00
CA HIS A 143 -11.20 -1.45 -18.98
C HIS A 143 -12.16 -1.26 -17.78
N ILE A 144 -11.61 -1.09 -16.58
CA ILE A 144 -12.37 -0.94 -15.33
C ILE A 144 -13.02 0.46 -15.24
N GLY A 145 -12.36 1.48 -15.80
CA GLY A 145 -12.80 2.87 -15.79
C GLY A 145 -12.58 3.57 -14.44
N PRO A 146 -12.79 4.90 -14.40
CA PRO A 146 -12.40 5.74 -13.27
C PRO A 146 -13.44 5.82 -12.14
N HIS A 147 -14.68 5.44 -12.38
CA HIS A 147 -15.79 5.72 -11.48
C HIS A 147 -15.93 4.72 -10.33
N GLY A 148 -16.54 5.17 -9.22
CA GLY A 148 -16.90 4.36 -8.06
C GLY A 148 -15.72 3.93 -7.21
N PHE A 149 -16.02 3.38 -6.03
CA PHE A 149 -15.06 2.74 -5.14
C PHE A 149 -14.93 1.27 -5.53
N LYS A 150 -13.77 0.89 -6.07
CA LYS A 150 -13.55 -0.42 -6.70
C LYS A 150 -13.00 -1.40 -5.66
N VAL A 151 -13.80 -2.42 -5.34
CA VAL A 151 -13.44 -3.50 -4.42
C VAL A 151 -13.21 -4.78 -5.22
N GLY A 152 -11.96 -5.23 -5.28
CA GLY A 152 -11.63 -6.53 -5.84
C GLY A 152 -12.05 -7.64 -4.88
N ILE A 153 -12.74 -8.67 -5.38
CA ILE A 153 -13.20 -9.79 -4.55
C ILE A 153 -12.68 -11.12 -5.08
N CYS A 154 -12.24 -11.97 -4.15
CA CYS A 154 -11.92 -13.38 -4.42
C CYS A 154 -12.49 -14.21 -3.26
N TRP A 155 -13.20 -15.30 -3.58
CA TRP A 155 -14.00 -16.02 -2.59
C TRP A 155 -13.66 -17.51 -2.46
N GLN A 156 -12.96 -18.09 -3.41
CA GLN A 156 -12.68 -19.51 -3.43
C GLN A 156 -11.26 -19.84 -3.87
N GLY A 157 -10.62 -20.74 -3.14
CA GLY A 157 -9.35 -21.35 -3.53
C GLY A 157 -9.54 -22.64 -4.32
N ASN A 158 -8.47 -23.45 -4.41
CA ASN A 158 -8.56 -24.79 -5.00
C ASN A 158 -9.33 -25.72 -4.05
N PRO A 159 -10.52 -26.24 -4.44
CA PRO A 159 -11.35 -27.05 -3.56
C PRO A 159 -10.75 -28.45 -3.25
N THR A 160 -9.75 -28.88 -4.01
CA THR A 160 -9.07 -30.16 -3.77
C THR A 160 -7.80 -30.02 -2.92
N ALA A 161 -7.44 -28.79 -2.55
CA ALA A 161 -6.26 -28.56 -1.72
C ALA A 161 -6.52 -28.99 -0.27
N PRO A 162 -5.57 -29.66 0.42
CA PRO A 162 -5.73 -30.03 1.83
C PRO A 162 -6.03 -28.84 2.75
N ALA A 163 -5.60 -27.63 2.37
CA ALA A 163 -5.83 -26.40 3.12
C ALA A 163 -7.22 -25.78 2.90
N GLU A 164 -8.09 -26.41 2.10
CA GLU A 164 -9.40 -25.83 1.75
C GLU A 164 -10.42 -25.83 2.90
N LEU A 165 -10.24 -26.63 3.90
CA LEU A 165 -11.19 -26.87 5.00
C LEU A 165 -11.77 -25.55 5.58
N GLY A 166 -12.90 -25.09 5.03
CA GLY A 166 -13.68 -23.95 5.54
C GLY A 166 -13.17 -22.56 5.16
N ARG A 167 -12.14 -22.42 4.33
CA ARG A 167 -11.60 -21.10 3.92
C ARG A 167 -12.34 -20.48 2.73
N SER A 168 -13.00 -21.29 1.90
CA SER A 168 -13.85 -20.78 0.83
C SER A 168 -15.12 -20.14 1.40
N ILE A 169 -15.50 -19.03 0.81
CA ILE A 169 -16.63 -18.19 1.23
C ILE A 169 -17.68 -18.25 0.12
N PRO A 170 -18.95 -18.55 0.43
CA PRO A 170 -20.01 -18.42 -0.58
C PRO A 170 -20.06 -16.99 -1.13
N LEU A 171 -20.12 -16.83 -2.46
CA LEU A 171 -20.12 -15.49 -3.09
C LEU A 171 -21.23 -14.57 -2.63
N ASN A 172 -22.40 -15.12 -2.28
CA ASN A 172 -23.51 -14.34 -1.77
C ASN A 172 -23.22 -13.64 -0.42
N GLN A 173 -22.20 -14.05 0.33
CA GLN A 173 -21.75 -13.38 1.55
C GLN A 173 -21.16 -11.99 1.26
N PHE A 174 -20.69 -11.73 0.04
CA PHE A 174 -20.21 -10.40 -0.36
C PHE A 174 -21.32 -9.40 -0.69
N ARG A 175 -22.59 -9.84 -0.68
CA ARG A 175 -23.75 -8.97 -0.97
C ARG A 175 -23.78 -7.68 -0.15
N PRO A 176 -23.53 -7.66 1.18
CA PRO A 176 -23.54 -6.42 1.97
C PRO A 176 -22.53 -5.37 1.50
N LEU A 177 -21.43 -5.78 0.87
CA LEU A 177 -20.43 -4.86 0.30
C LEU A 177 -20.97 -4.19 -0.96
N GLY A 178 -21.64 -4.93 -1.83
CA GLY A 178 -22.25 -4.41 -3.06
C GLY A 178 -23.41 -3.46 -2.80
N GLN A 179 -24.00 -3.51 -1.60
CA GLN A 179 -25.07 -2.61 -1.18
C GLN A 179 -24.56 -1.28 -0.59
N VAL A 180 -23.24 -1.10 -0.43
CA VAL A 180 -22.66 0.19 -0.02
C VAL A 180 -22.72 1.16 -1.21
N PRO A 181 -23.37 2.33 -1.06
CA PRO A 181 -23.50 3.26 -2.18
C PRO A 181 -22.16 3.68 -2.78
N GLY A 182 -22.06 3.61 -4.11
CA GLY A 182 -20.85 3.96 -4.86
C GLY A 182 -19.79 2.87 -4.92
N VAL A 183 -19.99 1.72 -4.28
CA VAL A 183 -19.10 0.56 -4.37
C VAL A 183 -19.37 -0.25 -5.63
N ARG A 184 -18.31 -0.70 -6.26
CA ARG A 184 -18.32 -1.65 -7.39
C ARG A 184 -17.49 -2.88 -6.98
N LEU A 185 -18.10 -4.07 -7.10
CA LEU A 185 -17.41 -5.34 -6.85
C LEU A 185 -16.80 -5.83 -8.17
N VAL A 186 -15.48 -6.01 -8.19
CA VAL A 186 -14.72 -6.52 -9.35
C VAL A 186 -14.19 -7.91 -9.02
N SER A 187 -14.52 -8.89 -9.84
CA SER A 187 -14.11 -10.29 -9.62
C SER A 187 -12.63 -10.48 -9.96
N LEU A 188 -11.84 -10.89 -8.96
CA LEU A 188 -10.48 -11.40 -9.14
C LEU A 188 -10.46 -12.94 -9.17
N GLN A 189 -11.63 -13.58 -9.15
CA GLN A 189 -11.76 -15.04 -9.12
C GLN A 189 -11.36 -15.64 -10.46
N LYS A 190 -10.53 -16.68 -10.40
CA LYS A 190 -10.11 -17.47 -11.57
C LYS A 190 -10.29 -18.97 -11.30
N ASN A 191 -10.64 -19.71 -12.32
CA ASN A 191 -10.83 -21.15 -12.34
C ASN A 191 -12.01 -21.64 -11.47
N TYR A 192 -11.82 -21.87 -10.19
CA TYR A 192 -12.84 -22.46 -9.30
C TYR A 192 -13.82 -21.40 -8.80
N GLY A 193 -15.08 -21.78 -8.55
CA GLY A 193 -16.09 -20.92 -7.95
C GLY A 193 -16.75 -19.91 -8.90
N LEU A 194 -16.39 -19.85 -10.18
CA LEU A 194 -17.00 -18.98 -11.19
C LEU A 194 -18.48 -19.32 -11.45
N ASP A 195 -18.89 -20.55 -11.23
CA ASP A 195 -20.30 -20.99 -11.34
C ASP A 195 -21.21 -20.27 -10.37
N GLN A 196 -20.69 -19.72 -9.27
CA GLN A 196 -21.45 -18.95 -8.29
C GLN A 196 -21.93 -17.60 -8.87
N LEU A 197 -21.23 -17.04 -9.87
CA LEU A 197 -21.64 -15.80 -10.54
C LEU A 197 -23.03 -15.91 -11.20
N ALA A 198 -23.38 -17.11 -11.66
CA ALA A 198 -24.71 -17.37 -12.25
C ALA A 198 -25.84 -17.43 -11.23
N ARG A 199 -25.55 -17.43 -9.93
CA ARG A 199 -26.49 -17.63 -8.82
C ARG A 199 -26.48 -16.49 -7.80
N ILE A 200 -25.90 -15.34 -8.14
CA ILE A 200 -25.87 -14.18 -7.27
C ILE A 200 -27.30 -13.61 -7.10
N PRO A 201 -27.63 -13.02 -5.93
CA PRO A 201 -28.91 -12.34 -5.71
C PRO A 201 -29.14 -11.22 -6.73
N ALA A 202 -30.39 -10.96 -7.09
CA ALA A 202 -30.76 -9.96 -8.10
C ALA A 202 -30.34 -8.52 -7.73
N ASP A 203 -30.13 -8.24 -6.45
CA ASP A 203 -29.66 -6.96 -5.91
C ASP A 203 -28.13 -6.92 -5.65
N MET A 204 -27.39 -7.88 -6.18
CA MET A 204 -25.94 -7.93 -6.14
C MET A 204 -25.38 -7.88 -7.57
N THR A 205 -24.41 -7.03 -7.80
CA THR A 205 -23.69 -6.95 -9.09
C THR A 205 -22.21 -7.21 -8.86
N VAL A 206 -21.66 -8.10 -9.66
CA VAL A 206 -20.20 -8.38 -9.68
C VAL A 206 -19.70 -8.22 -11.11
N GLU A 207 -18.77 -7.31 -11.29
CA GLU A 207 -18.14 -7.07 -12.59
C GLU A 207 -17.09 -8.13 -12.87
N THR A 208 -17.12 -8.73 -14.06
CA THR A 208 -16.11 -9.68 -14.52
C THR A 208 -15.16 -9.01 -15.50
N LEU A 209 -13.93 -9.48 -15.53
CA LEU A 209 -12.86 -8.90 -16.34
C LEU A 209 -12.74 -9.52 -17.75
N GLY A 210 -13.65 -10.44 -18.09
CA GLY A 210 -13.66 -11.12 -19.37
C GLY A 210 -12.66 -12.27 -19.48
N ASP A 211 -12.62 -12.90 -20.66
CA ASP A 211 -11.85 -14.12 -20.90
C ASP A 211 -10.34 -13.85 -20.96
N ASP A 212 -9.96 -12.62 -21.29
CA ASP A 212 -8.55 -12.19 -21.39
C ASP A 212 -7.83 -12.09 -20.04
N PHE A 213 -8.58 -12.04 -18.93
CA PHE A 213 -8.01 -11.88 -17.59
C PHE A 213 -7.21 -13.13 -17.18
N ASP A 214 -5.90 -12.96 -16.96
CA ASP A 214 -4.96 -14.05 -16.68
C ASP A 214 -5.14 -15.27 -17.62
N ALA A 215 -5.38 -15.02 -18.89
CA ALA A 215 -5.61 -16.06 -19.90
C ALA A 215 -4.32 -16.72 -20.39
N GLY A 216 -3.17 -16.09 -20.17
CA GLY A 216 -1.86 -16.56 -20.60
C GLY A 216 -1.29 -17.70 -19.75
N SER A 217 -0.05 -18.07 -20.04
CA SER A 217 0.72 -19.07 -19.29
C SER A 217 1.27 -18.53 -17.97
N ASP A 218 1.34 -17.19 -17.84
CA ASP A 218 1.88 -16.50 -16.66
C ASP A 218 0.78 -16.28 -15.63
N ALA A 219 1.03 -16.70 -14.39
CA ALA A 219 0.04 -16.59 -13.33
C ALA A 219 0.09 -15.19 -12.67
N PHE A 220 -1.10 -14.64 -12.41
CA PHE A 220 -1.30 -13.41 -11.65
C PHE A 220 -0.75 -12.12 -12.27
N VAL A 221 -0.30 -12.11 -13.50
CA VAL A 221 0.28 -10.90 -14.11
C VAL A 221 -0.78 -9.85 -14.38
N ASP A 222 -1.92 -10.24 -14.98
CA ASP A 222 -3.07 -9.35 -15.12
C ASP A 222 -3.72 -9.05 -13.77
N CYS A 223 -3.81 -10.05 -12.89
CA CYS A 223 -4.35 -9.88 -11.54
C CYS A 223 -3.58 -8.80 -10.74
N ALA A 224 -2.24 -8.78 -10.85
CA ALA A 224 -1.40 -7.76 -10.22
C ALA A 224 -1.73 -6.35 -10.76
N ALA A 225 -1.89 -6.21 -12.07
CA ALA A 225 -2.25 -4.94 -12.71
C ALA A 225 -3.67 -4.48 -12.35
N VAL A 226 -4.63 -5.42 -12.31
CA VAL A 226 -6.00 -5.12 -11.86
C VAL A 226 -6.00 -4.68 -10.39
N ILE A 227 -5.31 -5.38 -9.50
CA ILE A 227 -5.20 -5.01 -8.08
C ILE A 227 -4.62 -3.58 -7.94
N HIS A 228 -3.70 -3.18 -8.82
CA HIS A 228 -3.18 -1.81 -8.84
C HIS A 228 -4.27 -0.76 -9.15
N CYS A 229 -5.27 -1.12 -9.96
CA CYS A 229 -6.38 -0.24 -10.34
C CYS A 229 -7.53 -0.21 -9.32
N LEU A 230 -7.49 -1.05 -8.27
CA LEU A 230 -8.53 -1.16 -7.24
C LEU A 230 -8.23 -0.27 -6.03
N ASP A 231 -9.29 0.08 -5.29
CA ASP A 231 -9.20 0.84 -4.06
C ASP A 231 -8.98 -0.04 -2.83
N LEU A 232 -9.51 -1.27 -2.89
CA LEU A 232 -9.46 -2.27 -1.82
C LEU A 232 -9.56 -3.67 -2.42
N VAL A 233 -8.92 -4.65 -1.79
CA VAL A 233 -9.16 -6.07 -2.05
C VAL A 233 -9.80 -6.71 -0.83
N VAL A 234 -10.95 -7.37 -0.99
CA VAL A 234 -11.60 -8.19 0.05
C VAL A 234 -11.58 -9.64 -0.41
N THR A 235 -10.88 -10.49 0.32
CA THR A 235 -10.63 -11.86 -0.12
C THR A 235 -10.59 -12.85 1.05
N ASN A 236 -10.75 -14.13 0.74
CA ASN A 236 -10.41 -15.22 1.65
C ASN A 236 -8.90 -15.52 1.61
N ASP A 237 -8.46 -16.48 2.45
CA ASP A 237 -7.06 -16.91 2.54
C ASP A 237 -6.62 -17.66 1.27
N THR A 238 -6.22 -16.90 0.24
CA THR A 238 -5.77 -17.42 -1.06
C THR A 238 -4.54 -16.67 -1.56
N ALA A 239 -3.98 -17.11 -2.68
CA ALA A 239 -2.85 -16.44 -3.33
C ALA A 239 -3.11 -14.96 -3.65
N VAL A 240 -4.37 -14.57 -3.89
CA VAL A 240 -4.77 -13.17 -4.14
C VAL A 240 -4.50 -12.29 -2.91
N ALA A 241 -4.71 -12.80 -1.68
CA ALA A 241 -4.38 -12.07 -0.46
C ALA A 241 -2.89 -11.77 -0.37
N HIS A 242 -2.05 -12.77 -0.64
CA HIS A 242 -0.60 -12.61 -0.65
C HIS A 242 -0.12 -11.68 -1.76
N LEU A 243 -0.73 -11.76 -2.95
CA LEU A 243 -0.40 -10.88 -4.08
C LEU A 243 -0.72 -9.42 -3.76
N ALA A 244 -1.93 -9.13 -3.29
CA ALA A 244 -2.33 -7.77 -2.96
C ALA A 244 -1.47 -7.19 -1.82
N GLY A 245 -1.15 -8.00 -0.80
CA GLY A 245 -0.22 -7.63 0.26
C GLY A 245 1.21 -7.37 -0.25
N ALA A 246 1.72 -8.22 -1.16
CA ALA A 246 3.04 -8.07 -1.77
C ALA A 246 3.17 -6.80 -2.65
N LEU A 247 2.06 -6.38 -3.26
CA LEU A 247 1.94 -5.14 -4.02
C LEU A 247 1.72 -3.90 -3.12
N GLY A 248 1.66 -4.06 -1.79
CA GLY A 248 1.42 -2.99 -0.84
C GLY A 248 0.01 -2.37 -0.94
N ARG A 249 -0.95 -3.08 -1.53
CA ARG A 249 -2.32 -2.56 -1.70
C ARG A 249 -3.18 -2.86 -0.47
N PRO A 250 -4.20 -2.02 -0.17
CA PRO A 250 -5.11 -2.28 0.92
C PRO A 250 -5.82 -3.63 0.76
N VAL A 251 -5.75 -4.48 1.79
CA VAL A 251 -6.39 -5.81 1.81
C VAL A 251 -7.18 -6.00 3.08
N TRP A 252 -8.41 -6.42 2.95
CA TRP A 252 -9.23 -6.94 4.04
C TRP A 252 -9.42 -8.44 3.85
N LEU A 253 -8.83 -9.19 4.76
CA LEU A 253 -8.78 -10.64 4.68
C LEU A 253 -9.83 -11.24 5.60
N ALA A 254 -10.82 -11.90 5.00
CA ALA A 254 -11.84 -12.67 5.72
C ALA A 254 -11.29 -14.05 6.07
N LEU A 255 -11.18 -14.34 7.36
CA LEU A 255 -10.57 -15.56 7.89
C LEU A 255 -11.59 -16.48 8.55
N GLN A 256 -11.45 -17.76 8.27
CA GLN A 256 -12.16 -18.82 8.99
C GLN A 256 -11.78 -18.84 10.48
N HIS A 257 -12.58 -19.49 11.30
CA HIS A 257 -12.42 -19.55 12.76
C HIS A 257 -11.02 -20.04 13.20
N VAL A 258 -10.48 -21.05 12.52
CA VAL A 258 -9.10 -21.51 12.71
C VAL A 258 -8.33 -21.20 11.44
N PRO A 259 -7.62 -20.07 11.38
CA PRO A 259 -6.92 -19.65 10.18
C PRO A 259 -5.63 -20.44 9.94
N HIS A 260 -5.04 -20.25 8.77
CA HIS A 260 -3.66 -20.68 8.54
C HIS A 260 -2.72 -19.96 9.53
N TRP A 261 -1.67 -20.63 9.96
CA TRP A 261 -0.73 -20.12 10.98
C TRP A 261 -0.09 -18.75 10.61
N THR A 262 0.01 -18.44 9.33
CA THR A 262 0.49 -17.15 8.82
C THR A 262 -0.25 -15.95 9.45
N TRP A 263 -1.54 -16.12 9.69
CA TRP A 263 -2.41 -15.05 10.16
C TRP A 263 -2.50 -14.97 11.69
N MET A 264 -1.86 -15.89 12.41
CA MET A 264 -1.83 -15.94 13.87
C MET A 264 -3.23 -15.93 14.51
N LEU A 265 -3.29 -15.76 15.82
CA LEU A 265 -4.52 -15.62 16.60
C LEU A 265 -4.62 -14.19 17.17
N ASP A 266 -5.82 -13.82 17.57
CA ASP A 266 -6.12 -12.64 18.42
C ASP A 266 -5.55 -11.30 17.94
N ARG A 267 -5.38 -11.12 16.61
CA ARG A 267 -4.95 -9.85 16.03
C ARG A 267 -5.76 -9.46 14.79
N ALA A 268 -5.90 -8.16 14.56
CA ALA A 268 -6.62 -7.59 13.42
C ALA A 268 -5.68 -7.10 12.30
N ASP A 269 -4.37 -7.10 12.52
CA ASP A 269 -3.31 -6.76 11.56
C ASP A 269 -2.49 -7.99 11.17
N SER A 270 -1.56 -7.83 10.23
CA SER A 270 -0.65 -8.89 9.81
C SER A 270 0.80 -8.43 9.94
N PRO A 271 1.69 -9.21 10.60
CA PRO A 271 3.11 -8.89 10.64
C PRO A 271 3.80 -9.09 9.29
N TRP A 272 3.15 -9.80 8.36
CA TRP A 272 3.65 -10.04 7.01
C TRP A 272 3.33 -8.93 6.03
N TYR A 273 2.19 -8.24 6.20
CA TYR A 273 1.68 -7.25 5.27
C TYR A 273 1.07 -6.06 6.01
N PRO A 274 1.79 -4.93 6.14
CA PRO A 274 1.30 -3.75 6.87
C PRO A 274 -0.01 -3.15 6.33
N SER A 275 -0.30 -3.39 5.04
CA SER A 275 -1.52 -2.92 4.37
C SER A 275 -2.74 -3.83 4.57
N MET A 276 -2.59 -4.91 5.36
CA MET A 276 -3.63 -5.94 5.51
C MET A 276 -4.35 -5.81 6.85
N ARG A 277 -5.68 -5.88 6.81
CA ARG A 277 -6.55 -5.99 7.98
C ARG A 277 -7.28 -7.33 7.97
N LEU A 278 -7.38 -7.97 9.15
CA LEU A 278 -7.91 -9.31 9.32
C LEU A 278 -9.30 -9.25 9.97
N PHE A 279 -10.28 -9.92 9.34
CA PHE A 279 -11.64 -10.09 9.83
C PHE A 279 -11.87 -11.58 10.08
N ARG A 280 -12.22 -11.96 11.31
CA ARG A 280 -12.21 -13.35 11.74
C ARG A 280 -13.59 -13.86 12.08
N GLN A 281 -13.91 -15.10 11.68
CA GLN A 281 -15.09 -15.79 12.17
C GLN A 281 -15.00 -15.99 13.69
N VAL A 282 -16.01 -15.53 14.40
CA VAL A 282 -16.19 -15.82 15.84
C VAL A 282 -16.57 -17.28 16.06
N ARG A 283 -17.35 -17.85 15.15
CA ARG A 283 -17.77 -19.27 15.16
C ARG A 283 -17.56 -19.87 13.77
N ARG A 284 -17.21 -21.15 13.74
CA ARG A 284 -17.02 -21.88 12.48
C ARG A 284 -18.27 -21.77 11.59
N ASP A 285 -18.04 -21.61 10.29
CA ASP A 285 -19.04 -21.52 9.22
C ASP A 285 -20.03 -20.34 9.34
N HIS A 286 -19.76 -19.38 10.22
CA HIS A 286 -20.54 -18.15 10.38
C HIS A 286 -19.84 -16.95 9.69
N TRP A 287 -20.13 -16.76 8.40
CA TRP A 287 -19.59 -15.67 7.61
C TRP A 287 -20.37 -14.35 7.72
N ASP A 288 -21.68 -14.41 8.07
CA ASP A 288 -22.57 -13.24 8.10
C ASP A 288 -21.98 -12.10 8.95
N SER A 289 -21.61 -12.39 10.19
CA SER A 289 -21.01 -11.37 11.09
C SER A 289 -19.71 -10.78 10.55
N VAL A 290 -18.89 -11.59 9.87
CA VAL A 290 -17.63 -11.11 9.27
C VAL A 290 -17.92 -10.10 8.16
N PHE A 291 -18.90 -10.40 7.30
CA PHE A 291 -19.27 -9.52 6.20
C PHE A 291 -20.08 -8.31 6.63
N ASP A 292 -20.82 -8.41 7.73
CA ASP A 292 -21.47 -7.24 8.35
C ASP A 292 -20.41 -6.25 8.88
N ASP A 293 -19.37 -6.74 9.57
CA ASP A 293 -18.26 -5.92 10.05
C ASP A 293 -17.48 -5.29 8.89
N ILE A 294 -17.15 -6.08 7.86
CA ILE A 294 -16.48 -5.58 6.65
C ILE A 294 -17.32 -4.51 5.97
N ALA A 295 -18.65 -4.71 5.83
CA ALA A 295 -19.53 -3.75 5.20
C ALA A 295 -19.69 -2.46 6.03
N ALA A 296 -19.71 -2.56 7.36
CA ALA A 296 -19.75 -1.39 8.24
C ALA A 296 -18.49 -0.53 8.06
N GLU A 297 -17.31 -1.16 8.08
CA GLU A 297 -16.04 -0.47 7.83
C GLU A 297 -15.93 0.09 6.41
N LEU A 298 -16.45 -0.63 5.41
CA LEU A 298 -16.45 -0.17 4.03
C LEU A 298 -17.33 1.09 3.87
N ARG A 299 -18.49 1.12 4.51
CA ARG A 299 -19.35 2.35 4.53
C ARG A 299 -18.58 3.53 5.13
N ARG A 300 -17.87 3.32 6.25
CA ARG A 300 -17.06 4.36 6.88
C ARG A 300 -15.96 4.85 5.92
N LEU A 301 -15.19 3.94 5.33
CA LEU A 301 -14.12 4.24 4.39
C LEU A 301 -14.60 5.01 3.15
N VAL A 302 -15.74 4.60 2.58
CA VAL A 302 -16.35 5.27 1.41
C VAL A 302 -16.87 6.66 1.79
N CYS A 303 -17.51 6.81 2.97
CA CYS A 303 -17.95 8.11 3.48
C CYS A 303 -16.78 9.05 3.70
N GLU A 304 -15.70 8.59 4.33
CA GLU A 304 -14.48 9.39 4.54
C GLU A 304 -13.85 9.83 3.21
N ARG A 305 -13.85 8.96 2.21
CA ARG A 305 -13.36 9.27 0.86
C ARG A 305 -14.31 10.21 0.09
N GLY A 306 -15.61 10.07 0.29
CA GLY A 306 -16.63 10.96 -0.31
C GLY A 306 -16.64 12.35 0.31
N THR A 307 -16.14 12.50 1.53
CA THR A 307 -15.91 13.81 2.18
C THR A 307 -14.57 14.42 1.85
N GLN A 308 -13.60 13.62 1.36
CA GLN A 308 -12.42 14.16 0.70
C GLN A 308 -12.83 14.62 -0.71
N PRO A 309 -12.59 15.88 -1.08
CA PRO A 309 -12.76 16.28 -2.47
C PRO A 309 -11.95 15.32 -3.32
N ALA A 310 -12.61 14.68 -4.28
CA ALA A 310 -11.97 13.73 -5.18
C ALA A 310 -10.66 14.34 -5.66
N ALA A 311 -9.54 13.67 -5.39
CA ALA A 311 -8.29 13.99 -6.05
C ALA A 311 -8.57 13.78 -7.55
N GLY A 312 -8.93 14.86 -8.25
CA GLY A 312 -9.11 14.84 -9.69
C GLY A 312 -7.80 14.39 -10.32
N PRO A 313 -7.84 13.73 -11.48
CA PRO A 313 -6.62 13.39 -12.18
C PRO A 313 -5.84 14.68 -12.44
N GLY A 314 -4.76 14.92 -11.71
CA GLY A 314 -3.88 16.04 -11.97
C GLY A 314 -3.30 16.81 -10.78
N ASN A 315 -3.74 16.61 -9.55
CA ASN A 315 -3.10 17.28 -8.41
C ASN A 315 -1.96 16.42 -7.83
N PRO A 316 -0.70 16.82 -8.01
CA PRO A 316 0.42 16.10 -7.41
C PRO A 316 0.34 16.18 -5.88
N LEU A 317 0.52 15.06 -5.19
CA LEU A 317 0.74 15.03 -3.75
C LEU A 317 2.24 15.24 -3.49
N VAL A 318 2.57 16.34 -2.85
CA VAL A 318 3.94 16.68 -2.49
C VAL A 318 4.03 16.74 -0.97
N PRO A 319 5.00 16.05 -0.34
CA PRO A 319 5.25 16.23 1.08
C PRO A 319 5.67 17.66 1.36
N ILE A 320 5.00 18.33 2.30
CA ILE A 320 5.34 19.72 2.72
C ILE A 320 5.45 19.79 4.23
N SER A 321 6.16 20.80 4.73
CA SER A 321 6.24 21.04 6.17
C SER A 321 4.92 21.61 6.73
N TRP A 322 4.70 21.44 8.04
CA TRP A 322 3.55 22.05 8.73
C TRP A 322 3.56 23.57 8.61
N GLY A 323 4.75 24.18 8.67
CA GLY A 323 4.91 25.62 8.47
C GLY A 323 4.47 26.06 7.08
N ASP A 324 4.79 25.29 6.03
CA ASP A 324 4.36 25.59 4.66
C ASP A 324 2.85 25.40 4.48
N LEU A 325 2.27 24.37 5.07
CA LEU A 325 0.83 24.14 5.02
C LEU A 325 0.05 25.31 5.64
N ILE A 326 0.42 25.72 6.87
CA ILE A 326 -0.24 26.82 7.59
C ILE A 326 0.00 28.14 6.88
N ASP A 327 1.19 28.37 6.34
CA ASP A 327 1.52 29.53 5.54
C ASP A 327 0.62 29.65 4.30
N LYS A 328 0.47 28.57 3.56
CA LYS A 328 -0.39 28.52 2.38
C LYS A 328 -1.86 28.77 2.72
N ILE A 329 -2.35 28.23 3.84
CA ILE A 329 -3.71 28.50 4.34
C ILE A 329 -3.88 30.00 4.61
N THR A 330 -2.95 30.64 5.32
CA THR A 330 -3.03 32.05 5.68
C THR A 330 -2.92 32.99 4.46
N ILE A 331 -2.16 32.61 3.44
CA ILE A 331 -2.15 33.32 2.15
C ILE A 331 -3.53 33.25 1.47
N LEU A 332 -4.16 32.08 1.48
CA LEU A 332 -5.50 31.92 0.89
C LEU A 332 -6.58 32.68 1.69
N GLU A 333 -6.45 32.81 3.01
CA GLU A 333 -7.28 33.68 3.84
C GLU A 333 -7.19 35.14 3.41
N VAL A 334 -5.97 35.65 3.27
CA VAL A 334 -5.72 37.05 2.81
C VAL A 334 -6.27 37.25 1.38
N LYS A 335 -6.08 36.29 0.48
CA LYS A 335 -6.62 36.37 -0.89
C LYS A 335 -8.15 36.39 -0.90
N ALA A 336 -8.81 35.58 -0.06
CA ALA A 336 -10.27 35.51 0.00
C ALA A 336 -10.91 36.83 0.43
N GLU A 337 -10.20 37.67 1.20
CA GLU A 337 -10.69 38.97 1.64
C GLU A 337 -10.54 40.08 0.57
N ARG A 338 -9.67 39.89 -0.41
CA ARG A 338 -9.27 40.92 -1.37
C ARG A 338 -9.73 40.67 -2.81
N LEU A 339 -10.06 39.41 -3.13
CA LEU A 339 -10.54 39.04 -4.47
C LEU A 339 -11.99 39.47 -4.66
N THR A 340 -12.30 40.03 -5.83
CA THR A 340 -13.65 40.49 -6.21
C THR A 340 -14.32 39.58 -7.23
N SER A 341 -13.57 38.71 -7.91
CA SER A 341 -14.10 37.76 -8.89
C SER A 341 -14.71 36.53 -8.20
N GLU A 342 -15.98 36.23 -8.45
CA GLU A 342 -16.67 35.04 -7.93
C GLU A 342 -15.92 33.73 -8.26
N GLN A 343 -15.42 33.61 -9.50
CA GLN A 343 -14.68 32.43 -9.92
C GLN A 343 -13.36 32.28 -9.17
N ALA A 344 -12.64 33.38 -8.94
CA ALA A 344 -11.40 33.38 -8.17
C ALA A 344 -11.66 33.03 -6.69
N LEU A 345 -12.71 33.61 -6.10
CA LEU A 345 -13.15 33.29 -4.73
C LEU A 345 -13.55 31.82 -4.57
N ALA A 346 -14.27 31.25 -5.54
CA ALA A 346 -14.61 29.84 -5.52
C ALA A 346 -13.37 28.92 -5.56
N ASN A 347 -12.38 29.28 -6.38
CA ASN A 347 -11.13 28.53 -6.47
C ASN A 347 -10.31 28.60 -5.17
N VAL A 348 -10.14 29.81 -4.61
CA VAL A 348 -9.43 30.06 -3.34
C VAL A 348 -10.12 29.33 -2.18
N SER A 349 -11.46 29.41 -2.11
CA SER A 349 -12.25 28.75 -1.07
C SER A 349 -12.12 27.23 -1.13
N ARG A 350 -12.13 26.63 -2.33
CA ARG A 350 -11.95 25.19 -2.53
C ARG A 350 -10.56 24.72 -2.09
N GLU A 351 -9.52 25.44 -2.51
CA GLU A 351 -8.13 25.13 -2.14
C GLU A 351 -7.93 25.26 -0.62
N ARG A 352 -8.42 26.36 -0.02
CA ARG A 352 -8.35 26.56 1.43
C ARG A 352 -9.04 25.46 2.20
N ALA A 353 -10.26 25.08 1.82
CA ALA A 353 -11.01 24.00 2.50
C ALA A 353 -10.26 22.66 2.47
N ALA A 354 -9.61 22.33 1.36
CA ALA A 354 -8.81 21.11 1.25
C ALA A 354 -7.59 21.12 2.21
N LEU A 355 -6.87 22.23 2.29
CA LEU A 355 -5.70 22.35 3.19
C LEU A 355 -6.11 22.44 4.67
N GLU A 356 -7.23 23.10 5.00
CA GLU A 356 -7.79 23.13 6.35
C GLU A 356 -8.21 21.73 6.83
N ALA A 357 -8.80 20.91 5.95
CA ALA A 357 -9.15 19.55 6.28
C ALA A 357 -7.93 18.70 6.68
N VAL A 358 -6.80 18.88 5.99
CA VAL A 358 -5.51 18.23 6.35
C VAL A 358 -5.02 18.72 7.72
N LEU A 359 -5.07 20.02 7.97
CA LEU A 359 -4.66 20.61 9.23
C LEU A 359 -5.54 20.12 10.41
N GLN A 360 -6.85 20.00 10.21
CA GLN A 360 -7.78 19.52 11.23
C GLN A 360 -7.60 18.03 11.53
N ALA A 361 -7.35 17.21 10.50
CA ALA A 361 -7.19 15.76 10.66
C ALA A 361 -5.88 15.37 11.40
N HIS A 362 -4.82 16.14 11.24
CA HIS A 362 -3.48 15.75 11.67
C HIS A 362 -2.74 16.80 12.49
N GLY A 363 -3.23 18.03 12.55
CA GLY A 363 -2.58 19.15 13.22
C GLY A 363 -2.80 19.16 14.73
N ASN A 364 -1.82 19.71 15.44
CA ASN A 364 -1.96 20.05 16.88
C ASN A 364 -2.60 21.44 16.99
N HIS A 365 -3.72 21.54 17.69
CA HIS A 365 -4.48 22.78 17.88
C HIS A 365 -4.11 23.50 19.19
N SER A 366 -2.85 23.43 19.63
CA SER A 366 -2.40 24.16 20.82
C SER A 366 -2.60 25.68 20.65
N SER A 367 -2.83 26.39 21.75
CA SER A 367 -2.98 27.86 21.76
C SER A 367 -1.81 28.56 21.06
N ARG A 368 -0.60 28.05 21.23
CA ARG A 368 0.60 28.58 20.61
C ARG A 368 0.61 28.45 19.09
N VAL A 369 0.15 27.32 18.54
CA VAL A 369 0.03 27.14 17.06
C VAL A 369 -1.00 28.11 16.49
N VAL A 370 -2.11 28.36 17.21
CA VAL A 370 -3.12 29.34 16.81
C VAL A 370 -2.55 30.77 16.79
N GLU A 371 -1.76 31.15 17.80
CA GLU A 371 -1.05 32.43 17.84
C GLU A 371 -0.08 32.60 16.67
N LEU A 372 0.72 31.58 16.39
CA LEU A 372 1.68 31.57 15.29
C LEU A 372 0.98 31.65 13.91
N ARG A 373 -0.13 30.97 13.73
CA ARG A 373 -0.98 31.08 12.52
C ARG A 373 -1.48 32.51 12.35
N SER A 374 -1.96 33.13 13.44
CA SER A 374 -2.42 34.54 13.40
C SER A 374 -1.30 35.52 13.06
N ALA A 375 -0.10 35.30 13.62
CA ALA A 375 1.08 36.09 13.31
C ALA A 375 1.49 35.93 11.84
N LEU A 376 1.47 34.69 11.31
CA LEU A 376 1.80 34.37 9.93
C LEU A 376 0.82 35.03 8.95
N ARG A 377 -0.50 35.00 9.28
CA ARG A 377 -1.52 35.71 8.50
C ARG A 377 -1.29 37.21 8.45
N ALA A 378 -0.90 37.82 9.57
CA ALA A 378 -0.58 39.25 9.63
C ALA A 378 0.64 39.62 8.74
N VAL A 379 1.68 38.78 8.77
CA VAL A 379 2.86 38.96 7.89
C VAL A 379 2.47 38.86 6.43
N ASN A 380 1.68 37.82 6.06
CA ASN A 380 1.23 37.64 4.68
C ASN A 380 0.30 38.77 4.21
N GLY A 381 -0.52 39.33 5.10
CA GLY A 381 -1.32 40.54 4.81
C GLY A 381 -0.46 41.75 4.47
N ARG A 382 0.58 42.03 5.29
CA ARG A 382 1.55 43.11 5.02
C ARG A 382 2.30 42.90 3.70
N LEU A 383 2.76 41.68 3.43
CA LEU A 383 3.43 41.35 2.16
C LEU A 383 2.54 41.65 0.96
N PHE A 384 1.28 41.31 1.04
CA PHE A 384 0.33 41.59 -0.03
C PHE A 384 0.15 43.08 -0.29
N GLU A 385 0.06 43.91 0.79
CA GLU A 385 -0.04 45.37 0.68
C GLU A 385 1.21 46.03 0.09
N VAL A 386 2.37 45.54 0.50
CA VAL A 386 3.65 46.04 -0.02
C VAL A 386 3.83 45.67 -1.49
N GLU A 387 3.48 44.47 -1.90
CA GLU A 387 3.54 44.02 -3.29
C GLU A 387 2.60 44.84 -4.20
N ASP A 388 1.40 45.14 -3.73
CA ASP A 388 0.46 46.00 -4.48
C ASP A 388 0.98 47.43 -4.61
N ALA A 389 1.50 48.02 -3.52
CA ALA A 389 2.10 49.35 -3.55
C ALA A 389 3.32 49.45 -4.49
N ILE A 390 4.15 48.39 -4.52
CA ILE A 390 5.29 48.34 -5.46
C ILE A 390 4.80 48.28 -6.90
N ARG A 391 3.79 47.50 -7.22
CA ARG A 391 3.20 47.39 -8.57
C ARG A 391 2.57 48.70 -9.02
N GLU A 392 1.90 49.40 -8.11
CA GLU A 392 1.36 50.73 -8.43
C GLU A 392 2.46 51.75 -8.77
N ARG A 393 3.56 51.76 -8.01
CA ARG A 393 4.71 52.64 -8.29
C ARG A 393 5.44 52.27 -9.57
N GLU A 394 5.60 50.96 -9.82
CA GLU A 394 6.18 50.45 -11.05
C GLU A 394 5.33 50.84 -12.27
N ALA A 395 4.01 50.76 -12.19
CA ALA A 395 3.11 51.20 -13.26
C ALA A 395 3.22 52.69 -13.54
N GLN A 396 3.56 53.48 -12.52
CA GLN A 396 3.80 54.94 -12.63
C GLN A 396 5.27 55.28 -12.93
N GLN A 397 6.16 54.28 -13.02
CA GLN A 397 7.61 54.42 -13.20
C GLN A 397 8.28 55.28 -12.11
N LEU A 398 7.79 55.25 -10.89
CA LEU A 398 8.30 55.95 -9.72
C LEU A 398 9.28 55.08 -8.94
N PHE A 399 10.55 55.18 -9.25
CA PHE A 399 11.63 54.40 -8.60
C PHE A 399 12.40 55.25 -7.59
N ASP A 400 11.69 55.89 -6.69
CA ASP A 400 12.21 56.83 -5.68
C ASP A 400 12.61 56.11 -4.37
N GLY A 401 12.92 56.92 -3.33
CA GLY A 401 13.29 56.42 -2.01
C GLY A 401 12.20 55.56 -1.34
N GLU A 402 10.92 55.85 -1.64
CA GLU A 402 9.79 55.08 -1.10
C GLU A 402 9.66 53.71 -1.78
N PHE A 403 9.88 53.62 -3.10
CA PHE A 403 9.98 52.35 -3.82
C PHE A 403 11.07 51.46 -3.21
N VAL A 404 12.25 52.05 -2.91
CA VAL A 404 13.36 51.32 -2.29
C VAL A 404 12.97 50.83 -0.87
N GLN A 405 12.27 51.65 -0.09
CA GLN A 405 11.82 51.25 1.25
C GLN A 405 10.79 50.14 1.21
N LEU A 406 9.83 50.18 0.30
CA LEU A 406 8.85 49.12 0.06
C LEU A 406 9.56 47.81 -0.33
N ALA A 407 10.48 47.86 -1.29
CA ALA A 407 11.26 46.70 -1.70
C ALA A 407 12.06 46.07 -0.55
N ARG A 408 12.66 46.91 0.34
CA ARG A 408 13.37 46.46 1.52
C ARG A 408 12.45 45.81 2.55
N SER A 409 11.24 46.32 2.71
CA SER A 409 10.27 45.74 3.67
C SER A 409 9.82 44.30 3.31
N ILE A 410 9.90 43.94 2.02
CA ILE A 410 9.67 42.55 1.57
C ILE A 410 10.67 41.58 2.21
N TYR A 411 11.97 41.94 2.24
CA TYR A 411 13.01 41.10 2.83
C TYR A 411 12.75 40.86 4.33
N PHE A 412 12.49 41.91 5.10
CA PHE A 412 12.21 41.79 6.53
C PHE A 412 10.95 40.98 6.80
N SER A 413 9.88 41.16 6.03
CA SER A 413 8.65 40.42 6.17
C SER A 413 8.84 38.94 5.81
N ASN A 414 9.62 38.60 4.79
CA ASN A 414 9.95 37.23 4.44
C ASN A 414 10.85 36.57 5.49
N ASP A 415 11.75 37.28 6.15
CA ASP A 415 12.56 36.77 7.23
C ASP A 415 11.70 36.43 8.48
N GLU A 416 10.77 37.35 8.82
CA GLU A 416 9.79 37.13 9.88
C GLU A 416 8.90 35.91 9.58
N ARG A 417 8.39 35.80 8.35
CA ARG A 417 7.60 34.67 7.86
C ARG A 417 8.37 33.37 8.00
N GLY A 418 9.62 33.31 7.55
CA GLY A 418 10.48 32.13 7.67
C GLY A 418 10.76 31.75 9.13
N ARG A 419 10.92 32.71 10.03
CA ARG A 419 11.08 32.47 11.47
C ARG A 419 9.84 31.80 12.05
N ILE A 420 8.64 32.32 11.75
CA ILE A 420 7.38 31.79 12.25
C ILE A 420 7.15 30.35 11.72
N LYS A 421 7.42 30.10 10.43
CA LYS A 421 7.32 28.76 9.82
C LYS A 421 8.23 27.75 10.54
N ARG A 422 9.47 28.11 10.81
CA ARG A 422 10.41 27.25 11.56
C ARG A 422 9.92 26.93 12.98
N GLU A 423 9.34 27.93 13.67
CA GLU A 423 8.77 27.73 15.01
C GLU A 423 7.58 26.73 14.96
N ILE A 424 6.70 26.85 13.96
CA ILE A 424 5.59 25.92 13.72
C ILE A 424 6.15 24.51 13.45
N ASN A 425 7.15 24.38 12.57
CA ASN A 425 7.76 23.11 12.24
C ASN A 425 8.37 22.41 13.45
N ALA A 426 9.06 23.16 14.31
CA ALA A 426 9.64 22.62 15.54
C ALA A 426 8.56 22.15 16.52
N MET A 427 7.46 22.91 16.67
CA MET A 427 6.36 22.54 17.58
C MET A 427 5.58 21.32 17.13
N LEU A 428 5.44 21.12 15.82
CA LEU A 428 4.66 20.04 15.23
C LEU A 428 5.54 18.85 14.79
N ASN A 429 6.82 18.84 15.15
CA ASN A 429 7.79 17.82 14.77
C ASN A 429 7.77 17.53 13.26
N SER A 430 7.81 18.60 12.44
CA SER A 430 7.79 18.47 10.98
C SER A 430 9.02 17.72 10.49
N GLU A 431 8.84 16.70 9.67
CA GLU A 431 9.94 15.97 9.03
C GLU A 431 10.74 16.86 8.06
N PHE A 432 10.03 17.79 7.40
CA PHE A 432 10.63 18.72 6.45
C PHE A 432 10.83 20.09 7.12
N VAL A 433 12.03 20.66 6.94
CA VAL A 433 12.41 21.99 7.44
C VAL A 433 12.90 22.82 6.27
N GLU A 434 12.35 24.03 6.12
CA GLU A 434 12.81 24.98 5.10
C GLU A 434 14.15 25.56 5.51
N GLU A 435 15.18 25.28 4.72
CA GLU A 435 16.51 25.89 4.89
C GLU A 435 16.65 27.09 3.96
N LYS A 436 16.98 28.25 4.54
CA LYS A 436 17.29 29.47 3.78
C LYS A 436 18.65 30.00 4.20
N GLN A 437 19.50 30.20 3.22
CA GLN A 437 20.80 30.83 3.41
C GLN A 437 20.85 32.11 2.56
N TYR A 438 20.79 33.27 3.21
CA TYR A 438 20.93 34.57 2.58
C TYR A 438 22.28 35.18 2.93
N ALA A 439 22.78 36.05 2.03
CA ALA A 439 23.90 36.93 2.36
C ALA A 439 23.50 37.89 3.50
N LYS A 440 24.39 38.05 4.48
CA LYS A 440 24.20 39.05 5.54
C LYS A 440 24.33 40.44 4.91
N TYR A 441 23.31 41.29 5.07
CA TYR A 441 23.36 42.67 4.71
C TYR A 441 23.80 43.55 5.88
#